data_48d3fe0b3512316098e5da549e9905c9
#
_entry.id   48d3fe0b3512316098e5da549e9905c9
#
_cell.length_a   1.000
_cell.length_b   1.000
_cell.length_c   1.000
_cell.angle_alpha   90.00
_cell.angle_beta   90.00
_cell.angle_gamma   90.00
#
_symmetry.space_group_name_H-M   'P 1'
#
loop_
_entity.id
_entity.type
_entity.pdbx_description
1 polymer ?
#
loop_
_entity_poly.entity_id
_entity_poly.type
_entity_poly.pdbx_seq_one_letter_code
_entity_poly.pdbx_strand_id
1 'polypeptide(L)'
;MKMFLRVKKTSKNVWRVFIFLLVSVEKVHGGYKVIGVSQPIRAAPGDDVVLPCWVSPNWDATRKTVEWSRLDQRQDSTKKYVLVYRALKLDRRLMMESYIGKASLIPEALRSGNVTLKLSNVTVNDSGRYKCFLPSLKTHAVIQLLVSDSPKTGNLSKPKDKINIESKDERDWWNVLWAPLILFIIVSSLFIKISQ
;
A
#
# COMPACT_ATOMS: atom_id res chain seq x y z
N MET A 1 -3.47 42.05 -52.77
CA MET A 1 -2.94 42.21 -51.40
C MET A 1 -4.03 41.96 -50.37
N LYS A 2 -4.56 40.74 -50.20
CA LYS A 2 -5.57 40.35 -49.19
C LYS A 2 -5.48 38.87 -48.84
N MET A 3 -4.36 38.38 -48.37
CA MET A 3 -4.22 36.96 -48.02
C MET A 3 -3.43 36.70 -46.71
N PHE A 4 -3.38 37.68 -45.79
CA PHE A 4 -2.56 37.51 -44.57
C PHE A 4 -3.32 37.58 -43.25
N LEU A 5 -4.64 37.60 -43.25
CA LEU A 5 -5.40 37.84 -42.01
C LEU A 5 -6.23 36.64 -41.50
N ARG A 6 -6.13 35.46 -42.10
CA ARG A 6 -6.94 34.31 -41.70
C ARG A 6 -6.26 33.33 -40.75
N VAL A 7 -4.96 33.46 -40.53
CA VAL A 7 -4.19 32.49 -39.73
C VAL A 7 -4.25 32.75 -38.22
N LYS A 8 -4.59 33.97 -37.78
CA LYS A 8 -4.56 34.31 -36.32
C LYS A 8 -5.73 33.80 -35.50
N LYS A 9 -6.86 33.44 -36.09
CA LYS A 9 -8.06 33.02 -35.35
C LYS A 9 -8.05 31.54 -34.94
N THR A 10 -7.37 30.69 -35.67
CA THR A 10 -7.25 29.26 -35.41
C THR A 10 -6.29 28.95 -34.26
N SER A 11 -5.25 29.78 -34.08
CA SER A 11 -4.23 29.61 -33.01
C SER A 11 -4.80 29.68 -31.59
N LYS A 12 -5.74 30.59 -31.34
CA LYS A 12 -6.33 30.75 -30.01
C LYS A 12 -7.23 29.58 -29.57
N ASN A 13 -7.91 28.95 -30.51
CA ASN A 13 -8.78 27.83 -30.20
C ASN A 13 -7.97 26.54 -30.03
N VAL A 14 -6.92 26.33 -30.82
CA VAL A 14 -5.98 25.20 -30.66
C VAL A 14 -5.29 25.30 -29.30
N TRP A 15 -4.85 26.49 -28.89
CA TRP A 15 -4.22 26.71 -27.58
C TRP A 15 -5.18 26.44 -26.43
N ARG A 16 -6.46 26.82 -26.55
CA ARG A 16 -7.49 26.52 -25.54
C ARG A 16 -7.76 25.04 -25.42
N VAL A 17 -7.84 24.31 -26.52
CA VAL A 17 -8.01 22.84 -26.51
C VAL A 17 -6.78 22.16 -25.92
N PHE A 18 -5.58 22.67 -26.22
CA PHE A 18 -4.33 22.14 -25.66
C PHE A 18 -4.24 22.34 -24.14
N ILE A 19 -4.64 23.52 -23.66
CA ILE A 19 -4.72 23.78 -22.21
C ILE A 19 -5.79 22.90 -21.55
N PHE A 20 -6.93 22.71 -22.21
CA PHE A 20 -8.00 21.84 -21.68
C PHE A 20 -7.54 20.39 -21.59
N LEU A 21 -6.80 19.89 -22.56
CA LEU A 21 -6.20 18.56 -22.56
C LEU A 21 -5.12 18.41 -21.49
N LEU A 22 -4.31 19.42 -21.22
CA LEU A 22 -3.30 19.42 -20.18
C LEU A 22 -3.90 19.47 -18.76
N VAL A 23 -5.05 20.11 -18.59
CA VAL A 23 -5.78 20.18 -17.31
C VAL A 23 -6.52 18.87 -17.03
N SER A 24 -6.89 18.12 -18.07
CA SER A 24 -7.62 16.85 -17.95
C SER A 24 -6.73 15.66 -17.61
N VAL A 25 -5.40 15.84 -17.55
CA VAL A 25 -4.52 14.84 -16.94
C VAL A 25 -4.68 14.91 -15.44
N GLU A 26 -5.81 14.42 -14.96
CA GLU A 26 -5.96 14.13 -13.55
C GLU A 26 -4.85 13.18 -13.16
N LYS A 27 -3.97 13.65 -12.28
CA LYS A 27 -2.99 12.79 -11.63
C LYS A 27 -3.81 11.69 -10.95
N VAL A 28 -3.81 10.50 -11.52
CA VAL A 28 -4.19 9.28 -10.81
C VAL A 28 -3.18 9.16 -9.67
N HIS A 29 -3.45 9.84 -8.56
CA HIS A 29 -2.71 9.66 -7.34
C HIS A 29 -3.15 8.29 -6.80
N GLY A 30 -2.53 7.25 -7.28
CA GLY A 30 -2.53 5.96 -6.61
C GLY A 30 -1.95 6.18 -5.21
N GLY A 31 -2.84 6.43 -4.22
CA GLY A 31 -2.41 6.65 -2.85
C GLY A 31 -1.68 5.42 -2.32
N TYR A 32 -0.71 5.62 -1.45
CA TYR A 32 -0.09 4.51 -0.73
C TYR A 32 -1.12 3.73 0.07
N LYS A 33 -1.02 2.39 0.02
CA LYS A 33 -1.86 1.47 0.79
C LYS A 33 -0.99 0.65 1.73
N VAL A 34 -1.48 0.41 2.92
CA VAL A 34 -0.89 -0.56 3.85
C VAL A 34 -1.60 -1.89 3.63
N ILE A 35 -0.84 -2.92 3.38
CA ILE A 35 -1.33 -4.25 3.02
C ILE A 35 -0.86 -5.24 4.08
N GLY A 36 -1.77 -6.07 4.55
CA GLY A 36 -1.53 -7.21 5.43
C GLY A 36 -2.17 -8.46 4.86
N VAL A 37 -1.99 -9.58 5.54
CA VAL A 37 -2.64 -10.83 5.18
C VAL A 37 -4.07 -10.87 5.73
N SER A 38 -5.02 -11.37 4.92
CA SER A 38 -6.43 -11.51 5.33
C SER A 38 -6.70 -12.80 6.09
N GLN A 39 -5.91 -13.85 5.83
CA GLN A 39 -6.06 -15.13 6.50
C GLN A 39 -5.43 -15.07 7.91
N PRO A 40 -6.09 -15.67 8.91
CA PRO A 40 -5.52 -15.75 10.25
C PRO A 40 -4.19 -16.52 10.25
N ILE A 41 -3.20 -15.97 10.94
CA ILE A 41 -1.92 -16.64 11.19
C ILE A 41 -2.12 -17.55 12.39
N ARG A 42 -1.72 -18.81 12.26
CA ARG A 42 -1.84 -19.84 13.32
C ARG A 42 -0.46 -20.20 13.84
N ALA A 43 -0.35 -20.32 15.16
CA ALA A 43 0.90 -20.68 15.83
C ALA A 43 0.63 -21.54 17.06
N ALA A 44 1.65 -22.26 17.52
CA ALA A 44 1.66 -22.91 18.81
C ALA A 44 2.32 -21.98 19.85
N PRO A 45 2.00 -22.14 21.15
CA PRO A 45 2.77 -21.50 22.21
C PRO A 45 4.25 -21.83 22.10
N GLY A 46 5.11 -20.82 22.29
CA GLY A 46 6.56 -20.94 22.10
C GLY A 46 7.08 -20.64 20.72
N ASP A 47 6.21 -20.60 19.69
CA ASP A 47 6.65 -20.28 18.33
C ASP A 47 7.08 -18.80 18.20
N ASP A 48 7.99 -18.54 17.25
CA ASP A 48 8.24 -17.21 16.71
C ASP A 48 7.29 -16.97 15.54
N VAL A 49 6.62 -15.81 15.51
CA VAL A 49 5.58 -15.49 14.55
C VAL A 49 5.92 -14.22 13.80
N VAL A 50 5.59 -14.22 12.52
CA VAL A 50 5.71 -13.05 11.65
C VAL A 50 4.32 -12.59 11.24
N LEU A 51 4.00 -11.31 11.48
CA LEU A 51 2.75 -10.66 11.07
C LEU A 51 3.07 -9.73 9.89
N PRO A 52 2.81 -10.16 8.64
CA PRO A 52 3.22 -9.42 7.46
C PRO A 52 2.45 -8.13 7.31
N CYS A 53 3.17 -7.03 7.10
CA CYS A 53 2.60 -5.71 6.78
C CYS A 53 3.58 -4.94 5.90
N TRP A 54 3.09 -4.41 4.78
CA TRP A 54 3.92 -3.63 3.86
C TRP A 54 3.13 -2.52 3.17
N VAL A 55 3.84 -1.56 2.62
CA VAL A 55 3.28 -0.43 1.89
C VAL A 55 3.38 -0.67 0.39
N SER A 56 2.32 -0.41 -0.35
CA SER A 56 2.29 -0.47 -1.81
C SER A 56 1.79 0.87 -2.39
N PRO A 57 2.45 1.42 -3.41
CA PRO A 57 3.76 1.06 -3.95
C PRO A 57 4.87 1.18 -2.91
N ASN A 58 6.08 0.71 -3.22
CA ASN A 58 7.22 0.77 -2.31
C ASN A 58 7.42 2.18 -1.73
N TRP A 59 7.62 2.25 -0.41
CA TRP A 59 7.73 3.49 0.32
C TRP A 59 8.75 3.38 1.45
N ASP A 60 9.67 4.31 1.54
CA ASP A 60 10.70 4.28 2.58
C ASP A 60 10.12 4.65 3.96
N ALA A 61 10.00 3.65 4.82
CA ALA A 61 9.54 3.77 6.20
C ALA A 61 10.67 4.05 7.20
N THR A 62 11.96 4.08 6.78
CA THR A 62 13.12 4.14 7.68
C THR A 62 13.05 5.32 8.66
N ARG A 63 12.61 6.49 8.20
CA ARG A 63 12.50 7.70 9.04
C ARG A 63 11.06 8.03 9.43
N LYS A 64 10.15 7.08 9.27
CA LYS A 64 8.73 7.28 9.52
C LYS A 64 8.31 6.61 10.82
N THR A 65 7.16 7.02 11.33
CA THR A 65 6.56 6.34 12.48
C THR A 65 5.78 5.13 12.00
N VAL A 66 6.05 3.98 12.64
CA VAL A 66 5.31 2.73 12.47
C VAL A 66 4.73 2.36 13.83
N GLU A 67 3.44 2.09 13.85
CA GLU A 67 2.71 1.74 15.06
C GLU A 67 2.03 0.38 14.90
N TRP A 68 2.31 -0.52 15.83
CA TRP A 68 1.59 -1.76 16.00
C TRP A 68 0.81 -1.74 17.28
N SER A 69 -0.48 -2.02 17.24
CA SER A 69 -1.36 -2.05 18.42
C SER A 69 -2.29 -3.26 18.38
N ARG A 70 -2.80 -3.65 19.55
CA ARG A 70 -3.85 -4.66 19.64
C ARG A 70 -5.22 -3.99 19.65
N LEU A 71 -6.17 -4.58 18.88
CA LEU A 71 -7.55 -4.09 18.83
C LEU A 71 -8.43 -4.68 19.93
N ASP A 72 -8.01 -5.81 20.51
CA ASP A 72 -8.83 -6.58 21.47
C ASP A 72 -8.57 -6.18 22.92
N GLN A 73 -7.63 -5.25 23.17
CA GLN A 73 -7.37 -4.77 24.52
C GLN A 73 -8.33 -3.65 24.91
N ARG A 74 -8.77 -3.68 26.17
CA ARG A 74 -9.58 -2.62 26.76
C ARG A 74 -8.83 -1.30 26.65
N GLN A 75 -9.56 -0.23 26.29
CA GLN A 75 -9.00 1.12 26.09
C GLN A 75 -8.45 1.76 27.39
N ASP A 76 -8.51 1.06 28.50
CA ASP A 76 -8.17 1.57 29.83
C ASP A 76 -6.67 1.46 30.18
N SER A 77 -5.85 0.91 29.30
CA SER A 77 -4.41 0.83 29.54
C SER A 77 -3.70 2.06 28.98
N THR A 78 -2.88 2.71 29.80
CA THR A 78 -1.99 3.82 29.41
C THR A 78 -1.02 3.43 28.31
N LYS A 79 -0.74 2.14 28.14
CA LYS A 79 0.13 1.56 27.11
C LYS A 79 -0.68 0.61 26.22
N LYS A 80 -0.92 1.01 24.99
CA LYS A 80 -1.72 0.25 24.00
C LYS A 80 -0.92 -0.31 22.84
N TYR A 81 0.36 -0.01 22.76
CA TYR A 81 1.18 -0.38 21.62
C TYR A 81 1.95 -1.69 21.88
N VAL A 82 1.90 -2.56 20.89
CA VAL A 82 2.77 -3.74 20.78
C VAL A 82 4.18 -3.30 20.42
N LEU A 83 4.28 -2.35 19.46
CA LEU A 83 5.53 -1.80 19.03
C LEU A 83 5.33 -0.38 18.49
N VAL A 84 6.24 0.52 18.83
CA VAL A 84 6.33 1.85 18.22
C VAL A 84 7.75 2.05 17.73
N TYR A 85 7.90 2.27 16.44
CA TYR A 85 9.15 2.68 15.82
C TYR A 85 9.03 4.13 15.38
N ARG A 86 9.95 4.97 15.83
CA ARG A 86 10.05 6.39 15.43
C ARG A 86 11.44 6.93 15.72
N ALA A 87 11.83 7.98 15.01
CA ALA A 87 13.15 8.58 15.15
C ALA A 87 14.29 7.52 15.05
N LEU A 88 14.18 6.59 14.09
CA LEU A 88 15.15 5.53 13.78
C LEU A 88 15.33 4.47 14.89
N LYS A 89 14.44 4.39 15.85
CA LYS A 89 14.51 3.44 16.98
C LYS A 89 13.15 3.02 17.50
N LEU A 90 13.12 1.96 18.31
CA LEU A 90 11.95 1.55 19.05
C LEU A 90 11.72 2.47 20.26
N ASP A 91 10.52 2.99 20.41
CA ASP A 91 10.11 3.75 21.60
C ASP A 91 9.46 2.82 22.63
N ARG A 92 10.29 2.21 23.47
CA ARG A 92 9.86 1.26 24.49
C ARG A 92 8.91 1.87 25.55
N ARG A 93 8.94 3.19 25.75
CA ARG A 93 8.10 3.88 26.73
C ARG A 93 6.61 3.80 26.39
N LEU A 94 6.29 3.68 25.11
CA LEU A 94 4.92 3.58 24.61
C LEU A 94 4.44 2.13 24.48
N MET A 95 5.37 1.16 24.54
CA MET A 95 5.06 -0.25 24.35
C MET A 95 4.51 -0.87 25.64
N MET A 96 3.60 -1.83 25.49
CA MET A 96 3.18 -2.71 26.56
C MET A 96 4.38 -3.52 27.07
N GLU A 97 4.50 -3.70 28.37
CA GLU A 97 5.62 -4.42 28.99
C GLU A 97 5.76 -5.85 28.51
N SER A 98 4.63 -6.52 28.26
CA SER A 98 4.58 -7.89 27.73
C SER A 98 5.20 -8.04 26.34
N TYR A 99 5.41 -6.95 25.60
CA TYR A 99 5.99 -6.97 24.25
C TYR A 99 7.41 -6.39 24.18
N ILE A 100 7.91 -5.83 25.28
CA ILE A 100 9.29 -5.34 25.35
C ILE A 100 10.24 -6.55 25.30
N GLY A 101 11.16 -6.53 24.31
CA GLY A 101 12.07 -7.66 24.05
C GLY A 101 11.46 -8.80 23.22
N LYS A 102 10.13 -8.83 23.09
CA LYS A 102 9.39 -9.84 22.34
C LYS A 102 9.03 -9.37 20.92
N ALA A 103 8.69 -8.10 20.75
CA ALA A 103 8.30 -7.49 19.49
C ALA A 103 9.48 -6.80 18.80
N SER A 104 9.63 -7.03 17.50
CA SER A 104 10.68 -6.40 16.70
C SER A 104 10.23 -6.14 15.26
N LEU A 105 10.94 -5.23 14.57
CA LEU A 105 10.91 -5.03 13.12
C LEU A 105 12.25 -5.47 12.52
N ILE A 106 12.28 -5.64 11.22
CA ILE A 106 13.49 -5.88 10.43
C ILE A 106 13.95 -4.53 9.87
N PRO A 107 14.99 -3.87 10.44
CA PRO A 107 15.36 -2.49 10.08
C PRO A 107 15.69 -2.33 8.58
N GLU A 108 16.35 -3.31 7.99
CA GLU A 108 16.76 -3.29 6.57
C GLU A 108 15.55 -3.32 5.64
N ALA A 109 14.47 -3.94 6.05
CA ALA A 109 13.24 -4.07 5.27
C ALA A 109 12.41 -2.77 5.24
N LEU A 110 12.64 -1.83 6.15
CA LEU A 110 11.90 -0.56 6.22
C LEU A 110 12.08 0.29 4.96
N ARG A 111 13.23 0.20 4.27
CA ARG A 111 13.47 0.94 3.02
C ARG A 111 12.50 0.59 1.91
N SER A 112 12.06 -0.66 1.85
CA SER A 112 11.08 -1.13 0.87
C SER A 112 9.64 -0.96 1.33
N GLY A 113 9.42 -0.34 2.49
CA GLY A 113 8.08 -0.20 3.08
C GLY A 113 7.58 -1.46 3.77
N ASN A 114 8.44 -2.44 3.99
CA ASN A 114 8.10 -3.63 4.77
C ASN A 114 8.22 -3.30 6.27
N VAL A 115 7.07 -3.24 6.94
CA VAL A 115 6.91 -2.91 8.35
C VAL A 115 6.39 -4.10 9.16
N THR A 116 6.66 -5.30 8.67
CA THR A 116 6.29 -6.58 9.26
C THR A 116 6.73 -6.69 10.71
N LEU A 117 5.80 -7.09 11.58
CA LEU A 117 6.06 -7.33 12.99
C LEU A 117 6.53 -8.77 13.20
N LYS A 118 7.62 -8.94 13.93
CA LYS A 118 8.07 -10.24 14.43
C LYS A 118 7.80 -10.31 15.93
N LEU A 119 7.14 -11.40 16.37
CA LEU A 119 6.87 -11.71 17.76
C LEU A 119 7.58 -13.01 18.10
N SER A 120 8.43 -12.99 19.13
CA SER A 120 9.13 -14.19 19.59
C SER A 120 8.39 -14.82 20.75
N ASN A 121 8.46 -16.14 20.87
CA ASN A 121 7.94 -16.93 21.97
C ASN A 121 6.48 -16.56 22.30
N VAL A 122 5.57 -16.73 21.33
CA VAL A 122 4.16 -16.36 21.50
C VAL A 122 3.46 -17.29 22.50
N THR A 123 2.46 -16.77 23.17
CA THR A 123 1.59 -17.48 24.11
C THR A 123 0.14 -17.36 23.67
N VAL A 124 -0.75 -18.12 24.27
CA VAL A 124 -2.20 -18.06 24.01
C VAL A 124 -2.73 -16.63 24.21
N ASN A 125 -2.17 -15.87 25.17
CA ASN A 125 -2.54 -14.48 25.43
C ASN A 125 -2.16 -13.51 24.30
N ASP A 126 -1.29 -13.92 23.39
CA ASP A 126 -0.96 -13.13 22.19
C ASP A 126 -1.98 -13.31 21.08
N SER A 127 -2.92 -14.26 21.18
CA SER A 127 -4.02 -14.38 20.25
C SER A 127 -4.82 -13.08 20.19
N GLY A 128 -5.19 -12.65 19.00
CA GLY A 128 -5.96 -11.42 18.83
C GLY A 128 -5.73 -10.73 17.48
N ARG A 129 -6.31 -9.53 17.36
CA ARG A 129 -6.20 -8.70 16.15
C ARG A 129 -5.15 -7.62 16.35
N TYR A 130 -4.18 -7.60 15.44
CA TYR A 130 -3.08 -6.64 15.42
C TYR A 130 -3.29 -5.63 14.30
N LYS A 131 -3.18 -4.36 14.63
CA LYS A 131 -3.27 -3.25 13.69
C LYS A 131 -1.88 -2.71 13.40
N CYS A 132 -1.46 -2.77 12.16
CA CYS A 132 -0.30 -2.10 11.59
C CYS A 132 -0.74 -0.74 11.07
N PHE A 133 -0.26 0.37 11.61
CA PHE A 133 -0.67 1.72 11.24
C PHE A 133 0.53 2.59 10.90
N LEU A 134 0.43 3.32 9.82
CA LEU A 134 1.41 4.31 9.40
C LEU A 134 0.78 5.72 9.43
N PRO A 135 1.06 6.52 10.47
CA PRO A 135 0.47 7.84 10.65
C PRO A 135 0.69 8.78 9.46
N SER A 136 1.87 8.73 8.85
CA SER A 136 2.20 9.58 7.68
C SER A 136 1.32 9.32 6.46
N LEU A 137 0.79 8.11 6.32
CA LEU A 137 -0.08 7.70 5.22
C LEU A 137 -1.55 7.68 5.63
N LYS A 138 -1.86 7.80 6.94
CA LYS A 138 -3.21 7.70 7.53
C LYS A 138 -3.93 6.42 7.14
N THR A 139 -3.19 5.33 6.92
CA THR A 139 -3.73 4.04 6.49
C THR A 139 -3.18 2.89 7.35
N HIS A 140 -3.90 1.78 7.37
CA HIS A 140 -3.58 0.64 8.22
C HIS A 140 -4.01 -0.68 7.59
N ALA A 141 -3.46 -1.78 8.12
CA ALA A 141 -3.93 -3.14 7.91
C ALA A 141 -4.20 -3.81 9.26
N VAL A 142 -5.05 -4.82 9.26
CA VAL A 142 -5.36 -5.63 10.45
C VAL A 142 -5.05 -7.08 10.14
N ILE A 143 -4.28 -7.71 11.02
CA ILE A 143 -3.85 -9.11 10.92
C ILE A 143 -4.33 -9.87 12.15
N GLN A 144 -4.89 -11.05 11.96
CA GLN A 144 -5.33 -11.91 13.06
C GLN A 144 -4.29 -12.98 13.37
N LEU A 145 -3.91 -13.09 14.65
CA LEU A 145 -3.08 -14.14 15.18
C LEU A 145 -3.93 -15.06 16.07
N LEU A 146 -3.80 -16.38 15.86
CA LEU A 146 -4.43 -17.41 16.66
C LEU A 146 -3.33 -18.33 17.21
N VAL A 147 -3.13 -18.30 18.52
CA VAL A 147 -2.19 -19.18 19.21
C VAL A 147 -2.99 -20.19 20.00
N SER A 148 -2.78 -21.47 19.73
CA SER A 148 -3.50 -22.56 20.39
C SER A 148 -2.64 -23.81 20.52
N ASP A 149 -2.87 -24.55 21.58
CA ASP A 149 -2.21 -25.84 21.83
C ASP A 149 -2.72 -26.98 20.94
N SER A 150 -3.62 -26.68 19.99
CA SER A 150 -4.11 -27.70 19.05
C SER A 150 -2.95 -28.33 18.32
N PRO A 151 -2.83 -29.69 18.33
CA PRO A 151 -1.77 -30.34 17.58
C PRO A 151 -1.81 -29.85 16.15
N LYS A 152 -0.65 -29.52 15.58
CA LYS A 152 -0.46 -29.25 14.17
C LYS A 152 -0.95 -30.51 13.43
N THR A 153 -2.28 -30.65 13.25
CA THR A 153 -2.83 -31.71 12.42
C THR A 153 -2.29 -31.43 11.03
N GLY A 154 -1.36 -32.28 10.71
CA GLY A 154 -0.46 -32.19 9.60
C GLY A 154 -1.20 -31.91 8.30
N ASN A 155 -0.60 -31.12 7.59
CA ASN A 155 -0.09 -31.43 6.26
C ASN A 155 0.84 -30.27 5.96
N LEU A 156 2.11 -30.56 6.19
CA LEU A 156 3.20 -29.81 5.59
C LEU A 156 3.15 -30.09 4.08
N SER A 157 2.08 -29.67 3.42
CA SER A 157 2.14 -29.36 2.02
C SER A 157 2.86 -28.01 1.98
N LYS A 158 4.20 -28.12 1.80
CA LYS A 158 5.00 -27.04 1.26
C LYS A 158 4.12 -26.29 0.25
N PRO A 159 3.79 -25.02 0.45
CA PRO A 159 3.07 -24.27 -0.56
C PRO A 159 3.99 -24.19 -1.78
N LYS A 160 3.78 -25.09 -2.72
CA LYS A 160 4.14 -24.92 -4.11
C LYS A 160 3.04 -24.08 -4.76
N ASP A 161 2.59 -23.10 -4.07
CA ASP A 161 1.83 -22.06 -4.72
C ASP A 161 2.87 -21.12 -5.35
N LYS A 162 3.21 -21.47 -6.58
CA LYS A 162 3.49 -20.42 -7.55
C LYS A 162 2.42 -19.40 -7.30
N ILE A 163 2.84 -18.27 -6.74
CA ILE A 163 2.07 -17.05 -6.80
C ILE A 163 1.84 -16.85 -8.29
N ASN A 164 0.70 -17.30 -8.79
CA ASN A 164 0.13 -16.75 -9.98
C ASN A 164 -0.18 -15.31 -9.56
N ILE A 165 0.81 -14.47 -9.75
CA ILE A 165 0.58 -13.07 -10.00
C ILE A 165 -0.09 -13.08 -11.36
N GLU A 166 -1.39 -13.34 -11.36
CA GLU A 166 -2.24 -13.03 -12.48
C GLU A 166 -2.16 -11.52 -12.59
N SER A 167 -1.23 -11.11 -13.44
CA SER A 167 -1.05 -9.74 -13.87
C SER A 167 -2.29 -9.33 -14.67
N LYS A 168 -3.37 -9.03 -13.95
CA LYS A 168 -4.62 -8.52 -14.54
C LYS A 168 -4.49 -7.05 -14.93
N ASP A 169 -3.27 -6.51 -14.91
CA ASP A 169 -3.03 -5.08 -15.09
C ASP A 169 -2.31 -4.72 -16.41
N GLU A 170 -2.00 -5.72 -17.24
CA GLU A 170 -1.33 -5.42 -18.52
C GLU A 170 -2.28 -5.05 -19.66
N ARG A 171 -3.59 -5.25 -19.50
CA ARG A 171 -4.57 -4.95 -20.55
C ARG A 171 -5.19 -3.57 -20.46
N ASP A 172 -5.15 -2.92 -19.31
CA ASP A 172 -5.87 -1.65 -19.13
C ASP A 172 -5.02 -0.42 -19.47
N TRP A 173 -3.71 -0.49 -19.38
CA TRP A 173 -2.85 0.66 -19.72
C TRP A 173 -2.78 0.91 -21.24
N TRP A 174 -2.98 -0.12 -22.05
CA TRP A 174 -3.13 0.04 -23.50
C TRP A 174 -4.35 0.92 -23.83
N ASN A 175 -5.46 0.72 -23.16
CA ASN A 175 -6.66 1.51 -23.35
C ASN A 175 -6.49 2.96 -22.89
N VAL A 176 -5.73 3.19 -21.82
CA VAL A 176 -5.48 4.53 -21.28
C VAL A 176 -4.54 5.34 -22.18
N LEU A 177 -3.55 4.71 -22.78
CA LEU A 177 -2.56 5.40 -23.62
C LEU A 177 -3.01 5.57 -25.07
N TRP A 178 -3.69 4.59 -25.66
CA TRP A 178 -4.04 4.59 -27.08
C TRP A 178 -5.41 5.21 -27.37
N ALA A 179 -6.36 5.11 -26.48
CA ALA A 179 -7.68 5.71 -26.69
C ALA A 179 -7.63 7.24 -26.93
N PRO A 180 -6.90 8.04 -26.15
CA PRO A 180 -6.79 9.48 -26.44
C PRO A 180 -6.00 9.78 -27.73
N LEU A 181 -5.02 8.97 -28.08
CA LEU A 181 -4.27 9.12 -29.34
C LEU A 181 -5.14 8.84 -30.56
N ILE A 182 -5.93 7.79 -30.52
CA ILE A 182 -6.87 7.43 -31.60
C ILE A 182 -7.93 8.53 -31.75
N LEU A 183 -8.48 9.02 -30.63
CA LEU A 183 -9.45 10.12 -30.65
C LEU A 183 -8.84 11.39 -31.24
N PHE A 184 -7.58 11.69 -30.92
CA PHE A 184 -6.87 12.84 -31.47
C PHE A 184 -6.65 12.72 -32.98
N ILE A 185 -6.31 11.53 -33.48
CA ILE A 185 -6.14 11.27 -34.91
C ILE A 185 -7.48 11.41 -35.64
N ILE A 186 -8.57 10.90 -35.08
CA ILE A 186 -9.91 11.00 -35.68
C ILE A 186 -10.37 12.46 -35.72
N VAL A 187 -10.22 13.20 -34.63
CA VAL A 187 -10.62 14.62 -34.57
C VAL A 187 -9.78 15.48 -35.55
N SER A 188 -8.46 15.23 -35.64
CA SER A 188 -7.60 15.97 -36.55
C SER A 188 -7.90 15.65 -38.00
N SER A 189 -8.23 14.39 -38.33
CA SER A 189 -8.60 14.02 -39.72
C SER A 189 -9.97 14.56 -40.15
N LEU A 190 -10.93 14.66 -39.21
CA LEU A 190 -12.21 15.33 -39.43
C LEU A 190 -12.04 16.84 -39.67
N PHE A 191 -11.12 17.45 -38.92
CA PHE A 191 -10.84 18.90 -39.06
C PHE A 191 -10.21 19.23 -40.40
N ILE A 192 -9.37 18.35 -40.95
CA ILE A 192 -8.77 18.52 -42.27
C ILE A 192 -9.83 18.40 -43.39
N LYS A 193 -10.81 17.48 -43.22
CA LYS A 193 -11.90 17.30 -44.19
C LYS A 193 -12.92 18.46 -44.22
N ILE A 194 -13.09 19.18 -43.10
CA ILE A 194 -14.02 20.33 -43.00
C ILE A 194 -13.34 21.63 -43.49
N SER A 195 -12.00 21.62 -43.61
CA SER A 195 -11.20 22.78 -44.03
C SER A 195 -10.86 22.78 -45.54
N GLN A 196 -11.29 21.76 -46.31
CA GLN A 196 -11.27 21.71 -47.76
C GLN A 196 -12.63 22.05 -48.34
#